data_7c312614f93c6cd2cf5d6bbc92cb0c5f
#
_entry.id   7c312614f93c6cd2cf5d6bbc92cb0c5f
#
_cell.length_a   1.000
_cell.length_b   1.000
_cell.length_c   1.000
_cell.angle_alpha   90.00
_cell.angle_beta   90.00
_cell.angle_gamma   90.00
#
_symmetry.space_group_name_H-M   'P 1'
#
loop_
_entity.id
_entity.type
_entity.pdbx_description
1 polymer ?
#
loop_
_entity_poly.entity_id
_entity_poly.type
_entity_poly.pdbx_seq_one_letter_code
_entity_poly.pdbx_strand_id
1 'polypeptide(L)'
;MSIDLYFAGGCAGRIEDFLMSHNANRLFTQKYERNTTGKLWFEYADNHPEFTGKVFVDSSAYGAWTRNVNIDLDDYIEYLNENDGRFSVIASLDVIPGDKGEFATRQQVIDASEQSWKNYLYMYDRVLDKDKVIPVFHIGEPWVYLERILAHRHKDGSKVQYMGLGGLVGVHSNDRMKFMSQVFEIIKKSSNPEIKVHGFGVTALPLLEQFPFTSADSTSAVITGAMGNIMTPYGIVSFARKVGGAENFYRLAKPIQESILKLIEESGLGFTIEELAENYIARELINCQYLLDWAKSYKYTPPKHKQNRLF
;
A
#
# COMPACT_ATOMS: atom_id res chain seq x y z
N MET A 1 15.08 11.06 0.94
CA MET A 1 14.67 9.64 0.98
C MET A 1 13.54 9.51 -0.01
N SER A 2 13.64 8.64 -1.00
CA SER A 2 12.56 8.36 -1.96
C SER A 2 11.60 7.35 -1.34
N ILE A 3 10.35 7.31 -1.81
CA ILE A 3 9.37 6.30 -1.41
C ILE A 3 9.09 5.36 -2.57
N ASP A 4 9.02 4.06 -2.29
CA ASP A 4 8.52 3.07 -3.25
C ASP A 4 6.99 3.02 -3.14
N LEU A 5 6.28 3.58 -4.11
CA LEU A 5 4.82 3.48 -4.17
C LEU A 5 4.44 2.26 -5.02
N TYR A 6 3.69 1.34 -4.43
CA TYR A 6 3.17 0.16 -5.10
C TYR A 6 1.72 0.37 -5.52
N PHE A 7 1.42 0.15 -6.78
CA PHE A 7 0.05 0.20 -7.29
C PHE A 7 -0.59 -1.17 -7.09
N ALA A 8 -1.67 -1.19 -6.32
CA ALA A 8 -2.47 -2.37 -6.08
C ALA A 8 -3.79 -2.31 -6.86
N GLY A 9 -4.38 -3.47 -7.16
CA GLY A 9 -5.61 -3.57 -7.97
C GLY A 9 -5.37 -3.38 -9.46
N GLY A 10 -6.25 -3.99 -10.25
CA GLY A 10 -6.13 -4.04 -11.72
C GLY A 10 -4.96 -4.93 -12.17
N CYS A 11 -5.21 -5.92 -12.99
CA CYS A 11 -4.16 -6.85 -13.43
C CYS A 11 -4.17 -7.05 -14.94
N ALA A 12 -4.90 -6.24 -15.69
CA ALA A 12 -5.00 -6.37 -17.13
C ALA A 12 -5.51 -5.08 -17.80
N GLY A 13 -5.29 -4.97 -19.11
CA GLY A 13 -5.78 -3.89 -19.95
C GLY A 13 -4.99 -2.60 -19.83
N ARG A 14 -5.59 -1.49 -20.24
CA ARG A 14 -4.91 -0.20 -20.45
C ARG A 14 -4.21 0.36 -19.20
N ILE A 15 -4.73 0.08 -18.00
CA ILE A 15 -4.10 0.52 -16.75
C ILE A 15 -2.81 -0.26 -16.52
N GLU A 16 -2.82 -1.58 -16.74
CA GLU A 16 -1.62 -2.40 -16.58
C GLU A 16 -0.57 -2.04 -17.63
N ASP A 17 -0.97 -1.90 -18.91
CA ASP A 17 -0.07 -1.46 -19.99
C ASP A 17 0.62 -0.14 -19.64
N PHE A 18 -0.16 0.80 -19.08
CA PHE A 18 0.37 2.10 -18.64
C PHE A 18 1.36 1.96 -17.48
N LEU A 19 1.00 1.19 -16.43
CA LEU A 19 1.87 1.00 -15.27
C LEU A 19 3.17 0.27 -15.64
N MET A 20 3.09 -0.73 -16.52
CA MET A 20 4.26 -1.47 -17.04
C MET A 20 5.19 -0.55 -17.84
N SER A 21 4.65 0.25 -18.76
CA SER A 21 5.44 1.18 -19.58
C SER A 21 6.15 2.26 -18.76
N HIS A 22 5.65 2.53 -17.54
CA HIS A 22 6.26 3.48 -16.60
C HIS A 22 7.13 2.82 -15.53
N ASN A 23 7.35 1.52 -15.59
CA ASN A 23 8.07 0.74 -14.57
C ASN A 23 7.51 0.95 -13.16
N ALA A 24 6.18 1.10 -13.04
CA ALA A 24 5.51 1.32 -11.77
C ALA A 24 5.59 0.07 -10.89
N ASN A 25 5.93 0.23 -9.62
CA ASN A 25 5.96 -0.91 -8.70
C ASN A 25 4.54 -1.46 -8.51
N ARG A 26 4.41 -2.80 -8.44
CA ARG A 26 3.13 -3.48 -8.36
C ARG A 26 3.00 -4.27 -7.06
N LEU A 27 1.80 -4.24 -6.47
CA LEU A 27 1.43 -5.11 -5.36
C LEU A 27 0.33 -6.05 -5.82
N PHE A 28 0.57 -7.35 -5.65
CA PHE A 28 -0.38 -8.41 -5.96
C PHE A 28 -0.62 -9.31 -4.77
N THR A 29 -1.80 -9.91 -4.73
CA THR A 29 -2.08 -11.00 -3.81
C THR A 29 -1.89 -12.33 -4.54
N GLN A 30 -1.38 -13.36 -3.84
CA GLN A 30 -1.28 -14.72 -4.39
C GLN A 30 -2.58 -15.20 -5.06
N LYS A 31 -3.72 -14.74 -4.58
CA LYS A 31 -5.03 -15.17 -5.09
C LYS A 31 -5.32 -14.65 -6.50
N TYR A 32 -4.90 -13.43 -6.82
CA TYR A 32 -5.06 -12.88 -8.17
C TYR A 32 -4.14 -13.59 -9.15
N GLU A 33 -2.95 -13.95 -8.72
CA GLU A 33 -1.99 -14.68 -9.53
C GLU A 33 -2.46 -16.11 -9.82
N ARG A 34 -3.03 -16.79 -8.84
CA ARG A 34 -3.62 -18.13 -9.02
C ARG A 34 -5.01 -18.12 -9.65
N ASN A 35 -5.68 -16.97 -9.74
CA ASN A 35 -7.06 -16.91 -10.27
C ASN A 35 -7.06 -16.90 -11.80
N THR A 36 -7.57 -17.95 -12.32
CA THR A 36 -7.65 -18.43 -13.69
C THR A 36 -8.50 -17.60 -14.64
N THR A 37 -8.59 -16.30 -14.50
CA THR A 37 -9.17 -15.46 -15.57
C THR A 37 -8.28 -15.37 -16.81
N GLY A 38 -7.40 -16.36 -16.98
CA GLY A 38 -6.69 -16.64 -18.22
C GLY A 38 -5.40 -15.86 -18.46
N LYS A 39 -5.04 -14.90 -17.60
CA LYS A 39 -3.73 -14.22 -17.66
C LYS A 39 -3.19 -14.05 -16.26
N LEU A 40 -2.24 -14.89 -15.91
CA LEU A 40 -1.38 -14.66 -14.76
C LEU A 40 -0.57 -13.38 -15.01
N TRP A 41 -0.46 -12.52 -14.00
CA TRP A 41 0.29 -11.27 -14.14
C TRP A 41 1.76 -11.52 -14.55
N PHE A 42 2.36 -12.60 -14.07
CA PHE A 42 3.71 -12.97 -14.45
C PHE A 42 3.84 -13.34 -15.93
N GLU A 43 2.85 -14.03 -16.53
CA GLU A 43 2.83 -14.27 -17.97
C GLU A 43 2.75 -12.94 -18.75
N TYR A 44 1.99 -11.99 -18.21
CA TYR A 44 1.92 -10.66 -18.78
C TYR A 44 3.26 -9.92 -18.66
N ALA A 45 3.89 -9.95 -17.48
CA ALA A 45 5.20 -9.35 -17.23
C ALA A 45 6.31 -10.01 -18.07
N ASP A 46 6.27 -11.31 -18.27
CA ASP A 46 7.23 -12.06 -19.09
C ASP A 46 7.19 -11.62 -20.57
N ASN A 47 6.05 -11.08 -21.04
CA ASN A 47 5.93 -10.48 -22.36
C ASN A 47 6.39 -9.00 -22.41
N HIS A 48 6.81 -8.43 -21.29
CA HIS A 48 7.30 -7.05 -21.17
C HIS A 48 8.70 -7.05 -20.54
N PRO A 49 9.73 -7.53 -21.28
CA PRO A 49 11.09 -7.68 -20.74
C PRO A 49 11.74 -6.35 -20.33
N GLU A 50 11.18 -5.24 -20.79
CA GLU A 50 11.58 -3.87 -20.39
C GLU A 50 11.11 -3.49 -18.98
N PHE A 51 10.18 -4.24 -18.38
CA PHE A 51 9.68 -3.95 -17.06
C PHE A 51 10.72 -4.22 -15.99
N THR A 52 11.07 -3.18 -15.22
CA THR A 52 12.04 -3.23 -14.12
C THR A 52 11.43 -2.79 -12.78
N GLY A 53 10.12 -2.62 -12.73
CA GLY A 53 9.39 -2.27 -11.51
C GLY A 53 9.50 -3.37 -10.44
N LYS A 54 9.40 -2.96 -9.19
CA LYS A 54 9.41 -3.88 -8.04
C LYS A 54 8.06 -4.57 -7.90
N VAL A 55 8.07 -5.82 -7.50
CA VAL A 55 6.87 -6.61 -7.21
C VAL A 55 6.78 -6.93 -5.74
N PHE A 56 5.69 -6.57 -5.12
CA PHE A 56 5.34 -6.91 -3.76
C PHE A 56 4.21 -7.94 -3.76
N VAL A 57 4.40 -9.07 -3.10
CA VAL A 57 3.33 -10.05 -2.91
C VAL A 57 2.71 -9.91 -1.52
N ASP A 58 1.38 -9.73 -1.48
CA ASP A 58 0.56 -9.72 -0.27
C ASP A 58 -0.02 -11.11 0.02
N SER A 59 -0.14 -11.44 1.30
CA SER A 59 -0.67 -12.74 1.76
C SER A 59 -2.13 -13.00 1.43
N SER A 60 -2.91 -11.99 1.06
CA SER A 60 -4.37 -12.02 0.91
C SER A 60 -5.16 -12.22 2.21
N ALA A 61 -4.56 -12.07 3.39
CA ALA A 61 -5.22 -12.31 4.66
C ALA A 61 -6.53 -11.53 4.82
N TYR A 62 -6.55 -10.23 4.49
CA TYR A 62 -7.75 -9.40 4.53
C TYR A 62 -8.84 -9.92 3.59
N GLY A 63 -8.48 -10.29 2.38
CA GLY A 63 -9.41 -10.83 1.39
C GLY A 63 -9.96 -12.20 1.78
N ALA A 64 -9.18 -13.03 2.45
CA ALA A 64 -9.60 -14.32 2.96
C ALA A 64 -10.55 -14.16 4.16
N TRP A 65 -10.18 -13.32 5.13
CA TRP A 65 -11.01 -13.00 6.28
C TRP A 65 -12.36 -12.42 5.88
N THR A 66 -12.41 -11.47 4.92
CA THR A 66 -13.68 -10.88 4.46
C THR A 66 -14.61 -11.88 3.79
N ARG A 67 -14.09 -12.98 3.27
CA ARG A 67 -14.85 -14.06 2.58
C ARG A 67 -14.97 -15.33 3.39
N ASN A 68 -14.48 -15.32 4.63
CA ASN A 68 -14.45 -16.49 5.53
C ASN A 68 -13.78 -17.70 4.85
N VAL A 69 -12.61 -17.48 4.25
CA VAL A 69 -11.79 -18.50 3.58
C VAL A 69 -10.44 -18.56 4.28
N ASN A 70 -9.96 -19.76 4.57
CA ASN A 70 -8.61 -19.95 5.10
C ASN A 70 -7.58 -19.95 3.97
N ILE A 71 -6.41 -19.43 4.27
CA ILE A 71 -5.20 -19.56 3.44
C ILE A 71 -4.35 -20.62 4.10
N ASP A 72 -3.98 -21.65 3.33
CA ASP A 72 -2.98 -22.60 3.77
C ASP A 72 -1.59 -21.98 3.69
N LEU A 73 -0.85 -22.05 4.78
CA LEU A 73 0.46 -21.42 4.90
C LEU A 73 1.52 -22.14 4.05
N ASP A 74 1.44 -23.47 3.97
CA ASP A 74 2.39 -24.26 3.18
C ASP A 74 2.12 -24.07 1.68
N ASP A 75 0.85 -24.00 1.25
CA ASP A 75 0.48 -23.64 -0.13
C ASP A 75 1.01 -22.23 -0.52
N TYR A 76 0.98 -21.28 0.43
CA TYR A 76 1.52 -19.94 0.18
C TYR A 76 3.04 -19.97 0.04
N ILE A 77 3.75 -20.73 0.90
CA ILE A 77 5.20 -20.91 0.80
C ILE A 77 5.59 -21.61 -0.51
N GLU A 78 4.85 -22.64 -0.92
CA GLU A 78 5.07 -23.32 -2.19
C GLU A 78 4.97 -22.35 -3.36
N TYR A 79 3.88 -21.57 -3.42
CA TYR A 79 3.70 -20.52 -4.45
C TYR A 79 4.85 -19.51 -4.47
N LEU A 80 5.34 -19.08 -3.30
CA LEU A 80 6.47 -18.15 -3.22
C LEU A 80 7.76 -18.77 -3.76
N ASN A 81 8.02 -20.03 -3.44
CA ASN A 81 9.21 -20.76 -3.86
C ASN A 81 9.17 -21.11 -5.37
N GLU A 82 7.99 -21.42 -5.92
CA GLU A 82 7.80 -21.62 -7.36
C GLU A 82 8.10 -20.32 -8.16
N ASN A 83 7.94 -19.16 -7.52
CA ASN A 83 8.17 -17.85 -8.10
C ASN A 83 9.40 -17.14 -7.50
N ASP A 84 10.39 -17.92 -7.07
CA ASP A 84 11.63 -17.42 -6.47
C ASP A 84 12.32 -16.39 -7.38
N GLY A 85 12.87 -15.36 -6.77
CA GLY A 85 13.53 -14.25 -7.46
C GLY A 85 12.60 -13.20 -8.07
N ARG A 86 11.30 -13.44 -8.20
CA ARG A 86 10.34 -12.52 -8.85
C ARG A 86 9.81 -11.43 -7.90
N PHE A 87 9.85 -11.65 -6.60
CA PHE A 87 9.36 -10.69 -5.62
C PHE A 87 10.47 -9.82 -5.05
N SER A 88 10.17 -8.55 -4.82
CA SER A 88 11.04 -7.62 -4.09
C SER A 88 10.71 -7.57 -2.61
N VAL A 89 9.46 -7.83 -2.25
CA VAL A 89 8.96 -7.88 -0.87
C VAL A 89 7.85 -8.93 -0.77
N ILE A 90 7.81 -9.66 0.32
CA ILE A 90 6.86 -10.72 0.60
C ILE A 90 6.21 -10.45 1.95
N ALA A 91 4.91 -10.16 2.00
CA ALA A 91 4.18 -10.08 3.27
C ALA A 91 4.06 -11.47 3.90
N SER A 92 4.41 -11.63 5.16
CA SER A 92 4.07 -12.85 5.88
C SER A 92 2.55 -13.00 6.02
N LEU A 93 2.08 -14.25 6.13
CA LEU A 93 0.66 -14.49 6.36
C LEU A 93 0.28 -14.05 7.78
N ASP A 94 -0.35 -12.90 7.86
CA ASP A 94 -0.92 -12.37 9.09
C ASP A 94 -2.32 -12.94 9.37
N VAL A 95 -2.74 -12.86 10.62
CA VAL A 95 -4.06 -13.31 11.09
C VAL A 95 -4.86 -12.09 11.53
N ILE A 96 -6.04 -11.91 10.95
CA ILE A 96 -6.94 -10.84 11.31
C ILE A 96 -7.85 -11.33 12.44
N PRO A 97 -7.89 -10.61 13.59
CA PRO A 97 -8.67 -11.05 14.75
C PRO A 97 -10.18 -10.87 14.55
N GLY A 98 -10.95 -11.81 15.11
CA GLY A 98 -12.42 -11.75 15.15
C GLY A 98 -13.10 -12.02 13.82
N ASP A 99 -14.43 -11.99 13.83
CA ASP A 99 -15.27 -12.19 12.67
C ASP A 99 -15.64 -10.86 12.00
N LYS A 100 -15.92 -10.92 10.71
CA LYS A 100 -16.29 -9.73 9.94
C LYS A 100 -17.57 -9.08 10.49
N GLY A 101 -17.46 -7.80 10.83
CA GLY A 101 -18.58 -6.99 11.34
C GLY A 101 -18.68 -7.00 12.87
N GLU A 102 -17.81 -7.73 13.56
CA GLU A 102 -17.74 -7.75 15.02
C GLU A 102 -16.44 -7.12 15.52
N PHE A 103 -16.49 -6.55 16.72
CA PHE A 103 -15.28 -6.08 17.38
C PHE A 103 -14.53 -7.26 17.99
N ALA A 104 -13.29 -7.44 17.59
CA ALA A 104 -12.44 -8.46 18.19
C ALA A 104 -12.22 -8.20 19.70
N THR A 105 -12.30 -9.25 20.49
CA THR A 105 -11.92 -9.19 21.90
C THR A 105 -10.41 -9.01 22.04
N ARG A 106 -9.97 -8.51 23.19
CA ARG A 106 -8.53 -8.36 23.48
C ARG A 106 -7.78 -9.70 23.35
N GLN A 107 -8.41 -10.81 23.75
CA GLN A 107 -7.77 -12.13 23.66
C GLN A 107 -7.62 -12.54 22.19
N GLN A 108 -8.65 -12.35 21.36
CA GLN A 108 -8.56 -12.63 19.91
C GLN A 108 -7.45 -11.81 19.22
N VAL A 109 -7.27 -10.54 19.61
CA VAL A 109 -6.16 -9.72 19.09
C VAL A 109 -4.81 -10.30 19.51
N ILE A 110 -4.65 -10.71 20.77
CA ILE A 110 -3.42 -11.34 21.27
C ILE A 110 -3.13 -12.64 20.51
N ASP A 111 -4.12 -13.52 20.39
CA ASP A 111 -3.95 -14.82 19.71
C ASP A 111 -3.61 -14.65 18.23
N ALA A 112 -4.24 -13.69 17.56
CA ALA A 112 -3.95 -13.35 16.16
C ALA A 112 -2.53 -12.80 16.01
N SER A 113 -2.10 -11.89 16.89
CA SER A 113 -0.73 -11.34 16.86
C SER A 113 0.32 -12.42 17.10
N GLU A 114 0.08 -13.34 18.05
CA GLU A 114 0.98 -14.48 18.30
C GLU A 114 1.03 -15.43 17.09
N GLN A 115 -0.10 -15.70 16.46
CA GLN A 115 -0.12 -16.57 15.28
C GLN A 115 0.55 -15.90 14.09
N SER A 116 0.32 -14.61 13.86
CA SER A 116 1.01 -13.84 12.79
C SER A 116 2.53 -13.87 12.96
N TRP A 117 3.01 -13.72 14.21
CA TRP A 117 4.43 -13.83 14.50
C TRP A 117 4.99 -15.24 14.24
N LYS A 118 4.26 -16.30 14.61
CA LYS A 118 4.65 -17.68 14.33
C LYS A 118 4.69 -17.94 12.82
N ASN A 119 3.70 -17.47 12.08
CA ASN A 119 3.65 -17.57 10.63
C ASN A 119 4.86 -16.90 9.97
N TYR A 120 5.20 -15.68 10.42
CA TYR A 120 6.41 -14.99 9.95
C TYR A 120 7.68 -15.82 10.13
N LEU A 121 7.91 -16.34 11.33
CA LEU A 121 9.09 -17.17 11.61
C LEU A 121 9.10 -18.48 10.80
N TYR A 122 7.93 -19.09 10.64
CA TYR A 122 7.77 -20.31 9.86
C TYR A 122 8.07 -20.06 8.38
N MET A 123 7.58 -18.96 7.81
CA MET A 123 7.87 -18.54 6.44
C MET A 123 9.34 -18.18 6.25
N TYR A 124 9.92 -17.41 7.18
CA TYR A 124 11.33 -17.02 7.11
C TYR A 124 12.28 -18.24 7.06
N ASP A 125 11.95 -19.33 7.74
CA ASP A 125 12.75 -20.56 7.73
C ASP A 125 12.56 -21.41 6.44
N ARG A 126 11.54 -21.14 5.59
CA ARG A 126 11.11 -22.00 4.46
C ARG A 126 11.05 -21.35 3.10
N VAL A 127 10.85 -20.06 3.05
CA VAL A 127 10.87 -19.29 1.80
C VAL A 127 12.32 -19.15 1.33
N LEU A 128 12.60 -19.42 0.06
CA LEU A 128 13.95 -19.33 -0.52
C LEU A 128 14.49 -17.90 -0.42
N ASP A 129 13.72 -16.91 -0.82
CA ASP A 129 14.01 -15.48 -0.69
C ASP A 129 13.62 -14.93 0.71
N LYS A 130 14.04 -15.64 1.78
CA LYS A 130 13.66 -15.36 3.17
C LYS A 130 13.86 -13.91 3.61
N ASP A 131 14.89 -13.24 3.11
CA ASP A 131 15.24 -11.86 3.47
C ASP A 131 14.25 -10.83 2.91
N LYS A 132 13.39 -11.25 1.99
CA LYS A 132 12.28 -10.46 1.45
C LYS A 132 10.99 -10.61 2.25
N VAL A 133 10.90 -11.62 3.15
CA VAL A 133 9.73 -11.85 3.99
C VAL A 133 9.68 -10.81 5.11
N ILE A 134 8.56 -10.10 5.20
CA ILE A 134 8.36 -9.06 6.21
C ILE A 134 7.24 -9.41 7.18
N PRO A 135 7.43 -9.21 8.50
CA PRO A 135 6.33 -9.27 9.47
C PRO A 135 5.44 -8.04 9.35
N VAL A 136 4.18 -8.17 9.75
CA VAL A 136 3.21 -7.07 9.76
C VAL A 136 2.78 -6.80 11.20
N PHE A 137 2.74 -5.51 11.58
CA PHE A 137 2.19 -5.02 12.83
C PHE A 137 0.95 -4.18 12.55
N HIS A 138 -0.17 -4.47 13.26
CA HIS A 138 -1.43 -3.80 12.99
C HIS A 138 -1.82 -2.80 14.09
N ILE A 139 -2.55 -1.76 13.69
CA ILE A 139 -3.20 -0.89 14.67
C ILE A 139 -4.14 -1.71 15.56
N GLY A 140 -4.04 -1.48 16.87
CA GLY A 140 -4.81 -2.24 17.89
C GLY A 140 -4.05 -3.40 18.51
N GLU A 141 -2.98 -3.89 17.91
CA GLU A 141 -2.12 -4.88 18.55
C GLU A 141 -1.39 -4.32 19.78
N PRO A 142 -1.12 -5.14 20.82
CA PRO A 142 -0.27 -4.73 21.93
C PRO A 142 1.14 -4.34 21.46
N TRP A 143 1.67 -3.24 21.97
CA TRP A 143 2.98 -2.69 21.58
C TRP A 143 4.14 -3.67 21.76
N VAL A 144 4.01 -4.64 22.65
CA VAL A 144 5.01 -5.70 22.87
C VAL A 144 5.32 -6.49 21.57
N TYR A 145 4.36 -6.59 20.63
CA TYR A 145 4.60 -7.26 19.34
C TYR A 145 5.47 -6.40 18.42
N LEU A 146 5.27 -5.08 18.39
CA LEU A 146 6.18 -4.18 17.71
C LEU A 146 7.59 -4.26 18.31
N GLU A 147 7.71 -4.19 19.64
CA GLU A 147 8.99 -4.31 20.33
C GLU A 147 9.67 -5.65 20.04
N ARG A 148 8.89 -6.75 19.95
CA ARG A 148 9.38 -8.08 19.57
C ARG A 148 9.98 -8.07 18.16
N ILE A 149 9.28 -7.50 17.17
CA ILE A 149 9.80 -7.37 15.79
C ILE A 149 11.13 -6.61 15.80
N LEU A 150 11.17 -5.48 16.50
CA LEU A 150 12.35 -4.60 16.53
C LEU A 150 13.55 -5.20 17.27
N ALA A 151 13.30 -6.04 18.28
CA ALA A 151 14.35 -6.69 19.07
C ALA A 151 14.80 -8.03 18.47
N HIS A 152 14.04 -8.62 17.54
CA HIS A 152 14.30 -9.95 17.03
C HIS A 152 15.67 -10.06 16.35
N ARG A 153 16.28 -11.25 16.54
CA ARG A 153 17.48 -11.70 15.83
C ARG A 153 17.19 -13.08 15.27
N HIS A 154 17.40 -13.23 13.97
CA HIS A 154 17.35 -14.54 13.33
C HIS A 154 18.51 -15.43 13.80
N LYS A 155 18.47 -16.69 13.44
CA LYS A 155 19.52 -17.69 13.82
C LYS A 155 20.92 -17.31 13.35
N ASP A 156 21.02 -16.55 12.25
CA ASP A 156 22.27 -16.02 11.70
C ASP A 156 22.71 -14.69 12.34
N GLY A 157 21.94 -14.18 13.34
CA GLY A 157 22.19 -12.91 14.03
C GLY A 157 21.65 -11.68 13.32
N SER A 158 21.10 -11.80 12.11
CA SER A 158 20.51 -10.69 11.38
C SER A 158 19.26 -10.14 12.06
N LYS A 159 18.99 -8.85 11.87
CA LYS A 159 17.77 -8.17 12.35
C LYS A 159 16.67 -8.27 11.29
N VAL A 160 15.43 -8.09 11.71
CA VAL A 160 14.35 -7.78 10.75
C VAL A 160 14.69 -6.46 10.05
N GLN A 161 14.88 -6.51 8.74
CA GLN A 161 15.29 -5.35 7.95
C GLN A 161 14.12 -4.49 7.47
N TYR A 162 12.92 -5.09 7.42
CA TYR A 162 11.75 -4.46 6.86
C TYR A 162 10.50 -5.01 7.54
N MET A 163 9.50 -4.15 7.80
CA MET A 163 8.22 -4.54 8.37
C MET A 163 7.07 -3.79 7.72
N GLY A 164 5.88 -4.34 7.80
CA GLY A 164 4.64 -3.71 7.38
C GLY A 164 3.84 -3.13 8.54
N LEU A 165 3.10 -2.05 8.28
CA LEU A 165 2.07 -1.52 9.18
C LEU A 165 0.71 -1.70 8.52
N GLY A 166 -0.17 -2.48 9.16
CA GLY A 166 -1.48 -2.85 8.63
C GLY A 166 -2.67 -2.36 9.48
N GLY A 167 -3.89 -2.75 9.05
CA GLY A 167 -5.13 -2.42 9.76
C GLY A 167 -5.57 -0.96 9.66
N LEU A 168 -5.05 -0.19 8.71
CA LEU A 168 -5.23 1.26 8.62
C LEU A 168 -6.40 1.69 7.75
N VAL A 169 -6.96 0.78 6.97
CA VAL A 169 -8.11 1.04 6.10
C VAL A 169 -9.36 1.23 6.95
N GLY A 170 -10.11 2.32 6.72
CA GLY A 170 -11.32 2.65 7.48
C GLY A 170 -11.09 3.26 8.87
N VAL A 171 -9.86 3.34 9.35
CA VAL A 171 -9.52 3.99 10.63
C VAL A 171 -9.59 5.50 10.50
N HIS A 172 -10.09 6.17 11.53
CA HIS A 172 -10.19 7.63 11.55
C HIS A 172 -8.80 8.30 11.43
N SER A 173 -8.70 9.42 10.71
CA SER A 173 -7.41 10.08 10.44
C SER A 173 -6.62 10.45 11.69
N ASN A 174 -7.30 10.90 12.75
CA ASN A 174 -6.66 11.24 14.02
C ASN A 174 -6.04 10.01 14.70
N ASP A 175 -6.70 8.85 14.63
CA ASP A 175 -6.21 7.63 15.26
C ASP A 175 -5.06 7.02 14.46
N ARG A 176 -5.13 7.09 13.12
CA ARG A 176 -3.98 6.77 12.25
C ARG A 176 -2.76 7.63 12.57
N MET A 177 -2.96 8.95 12.73
CA MET A 177 -1.89 9.89 13.06
C MET A 177 -1.24 9.57 14.41
N LYS A 178 -2.05 9.30 15.45
CA LYS A 178 -1.56 8.91 16.78
C LYS A 178 -0.77 7.60 16.71
N PHE A 179 -1.33 6.59 16.06
CA PHE A 179 -0.69 5.30 15.88
C PHE A 179 0.67 5.44 15.20
N MET A 180 0.73 6.11 14.04
CA MET A 180 1.99 6.33 13.32
C MET A 180 3.02 7.08 14.16
N SER A 181 2.59 8.13 14.89
CA SER A 181 3.48 8.88 15.76
C SER A 181 4.10 7.99 16.84
N GLN A 182 3.32 7.10 17.45
CA GLN A 182 3.79 6.15 18.46
C GLN A 182 4.71 5.09 17.87
N VAL A 183 4.34 4.49 16.72
CA VAL A 183 5.16 3.50 16.01
C VAL A 183 6.55 4.06 15.71
N PHE A 184 6.63 5.21 15.06
CA PHE A 184 7.93 5.77 14.66
C PHE A 184 8.75 6.28 15.86
N GLU A 185 8.12 6.71 16.96
CA GLU A 185 8.83 7.01 18.21
C GLU A 185 9.40 5.74 18.87
N ILE A 186 8.66 4.62 18.87
CA ILE A 186 9.16 3.33 19.36
C ILE A 186 10.31 2.83 18.49
N ILE A 187 10.16 2.86 17.16
CA ILE A 187 11.23 2.49 16.21
C ILE A 187 12.50 3.29 16.48
N LYS A 188 12.38 4.60 16.57
CA LYS A 188 13.52 5.52 16.81
C LYS A 188 14.29 5.20 18.09
N LYS A 189 13.60 4.74 19.14
CA LYS A 189 14.20 4.41 20.44
C LYS A 189 14.62 2.95 20.59
N SER A 190 14.31 2.12 19.60
CA SER A 190 14.56 0.69 19.64
C SER A 190 16.00 0.31 19.33
N SER A 191 16.32 -0.98 19.45
CA SER A 191 17.59 -1.55 18.99
C SER A 191 17.71 -1.66 17.46
N ASN A 192 16.67 -1.27 16.70
CA ASN A 192 16.58 -1.36 15.24
C ASN A 192 15.97 -0.10 14.61
N PRO A 193 16.57 1.10 14.82
CA PRO A 193 15.99 2.37 14.37
C PRO A 193 16.02 2.55 12.84
N GLU A 194 16.81 1.75 12.13
CA GLU A 194 16.97 1.81 10.68
C GLU A 194 16.03 0.84 9.93
N ILE A 195 15.13 0.16 10.65
CA ILE A 195 14.17 -0.77 10.01
C ILE A 195 13.35 -0.04 8.95
N LYS A 196 13.22 -0.65 7.78
CA LYS A 196 12.35 -0.14 6.72
C LYS A 196 10.90 -0.37 7.12
N VAL A 197 10.01 0.53 6.69
CA VAL A 197 8.57 0.46 7.02
C VAL A 197 7.74 0.60 5.75
N HIS A 198 6.85 -0.37 5.54
CA HIS A 198 5.81 -0.34 4.53
C HIS A 198 4.46 0.03 5.17
N GLY A 199 3.69 0.90 4.54
CA GLY A 199 2.33 1.25 4.97
C GLY A 199 1.28 0.57 4.09
N PHE A 200 0.64 -0.50 4.59
CA PHE A 200 -0.43 -1.17 3.86
C PHE A 200 -1.68 -0.30 3.74
N GLY A 201 -2.11 -0.03 2.48
CA GLY A 201 -3.26 0.79 2.18
C GLY A 201 -3.14 2.25 2.63
N VAL A 202 -1.93 2.75 2.85
CA VAL A 202 -1.70 4.15 3.21
C VAL A 202 -1.72 5.01 1.96
N THR A 203 -2.89 5.58 1.66
CA THR A 203 -3.14 6.35 0.43
C THR A 203 -3.15 7.86 0.64
N ALA A 204 -3.12 8.31 1.90
CA ALA A 204 -3.11 9.73 2.25
C ALA A 204 -1.70 10.31 2.09
N LEU A 205 -1.44 10.98 0.97
CA LEU A 205 -0.13 11.57 0.66
C LEU A 205 0.41 12.45 1.79
N PRO A 206 -0.39 13.33 2.45
CA PRO A 206 0.09 14.13 3.57
C PRO A 206 0.55 13.29 4.78
N LEU A 207 0.02 12.08 4.95
CA LEU A 207 0.47 11.15 6.00
C LEU A 207 1.82 10.55 5.65
N LEU A 208 2.00 10.14 4.39
CA LEU A 208 3.29 9.63 3.89
C LEU A 208 4.40 10.67 3.98
N GLU A 209 4.07 11.95 3.80
CA GLU A 209 5.04 13.05 3.91
C GLU A 209 5.48 13.37 5.35
N GLN A 210 4.68 12.98 6.34
CA GLN A 210 4.96 13.24 7.76
C GLN A 210 5.76 12.15 8.46
N PHE A 211 5.79 10.94 7.91
CA PHE A 211 6.47 9.80 8.51
C PHE A 211 7.44 9.14 7.52
N PRO A 212 8.58 8.60 8.01
CA PRO A 212 9.65 8.06 7.17
C PRO A 212 9.32 6.67 6.62
N PHE A 213 8.23 6.54 5.86
CA PHE A 213 7.93 5.31 5.15
C PHE A 213 8.96 5.02 4.07
N THR A 214 9.37 3.77 3.97
CA THR A 214 10.19 3.28 2.85
C THR A 214 9.31 3.02 1.64
N SER A 215 8.12 2.47 1.87
CA SER A 215 7.13 2.24 0.83
C SER A 215 5.69 2.29 1.35
N ALA A 216 4.76 2.39 0.43
CA ALA A 216 3.33 2.24 0.68
C ALA A 216 2.66 1.63 -0.56
N ASP A 217 1.47 1.05 -0.37
CA ASP A 217 0.64 0.62 -1.48
C ASP A 217 -0.66 1.42 -1.55
N SER A 218 -1.24 1.44 -2.74
CA SER A 218 -2.47 2.18 -2.98
C SER A 218 -3.31 1.56 -4.10
N THR A 219 -4.60 1.38 -3.81
CA THR A 219 -5.66 1.15 -4.80
C THR A 219 -6.38 2.45 -5.17
N SER A 220 -6.00 3.59 -4.57
CA SER A 220 -6.78 4.82 -4.65
C SER A 220 -6.86 5.41 -6.06
N ALA A 221 -5.86 5.20 -6.91
CA ALA A 221 -5.92 5.65 -8.30
C ALA A 221 -7.14 5.06 -9.03
N VAL A 222 -7.30 3.73 -8.93
CA VAL A 222 -8.38 2.98 -9.57
C VAL A 222 -9.73 3.30 -8.91
N ILE A 223 -9.82 3.20 -7.58
CA ILE A 223 -11.08 3.45 -6.85
C ILE A 223 -11.57 4.88 -7.07
N THR A 224 -10.69 5.86 -6.98
CA THR A 224 -11.04 7.29 -7.17
C THR A 224 -11.52 7.53 -8.61
N GLY A 225 -10.85 6.96 -9.61
CA GLY A 225 -11.26 7.05 -11.01
C GLY A 225 -12.61 6.42 -11.29
N ALA A 226 -12.86 5.22 -10.76
CA ALA A 226 -14.13 4.51 -10.87
C ALA A 226 -15.30 5.30 -10.23
N MET A 227 -15.02 6.02 -9.13
CA MET A 227 -16.01 6.89 -8.46
C MET A 227 -16.26 8.24 -9.17
N GLY A 228 -15.71 8.46 -10.36
CA GLY A 228 -15.92 9.69 -11.14
C GLY A 228 -14.98 10.84 -10.80
N ASN A 229 -13.88 10.58 -10.10
CA ASN A 229 -13.02 11.60 -9.53
C ASN A 229 -11.57 11.48 -10.04
N ILE A 230 -10.86 12.62 -10.01
CA ILE A 230 -9.39 12.64 -10.16
C ILE A 230 -8.72 13.17 -8.89
N MET A 231 -7.48 12.74 -8.69
CA MET A 231 -6.60 13.20 -7.63
C MET A 231 -5.84 14.44 -8.10
N THR A 232 -5.81 15.48 -7.26
CA THR A 232 -5.12 16.73 -7.56
C THR A 232 -4.39 17.25 -6.31
N PRO A 233 -3.46 18.21 -6.44
CA PRO A 233 -2.84 18.88 -5.30
C PRO A 233 -3.84 19.58 -4.37
N TYR A 234 -5.07 19.87 -4.87
CA TYR A 234 -6.14 20.53 -4.12
C TYR A 234 -7.10 19.53 -3.45
N GLY A 235 -6.84 18.22 -3.59
CA GLY A 235 -7.69 17.15 -3.12
C GLY A 235 -8.35 16.35 -4.26
N ILE A 236 -9.40 15.61 -3.91
CA ILE A 236 -10.15 14.79 -4.87
C ILE A 236 -11.24 15.67 -5.53
N VAL A 237 -11.21 15.74 -6.86
CA VAL A 237 -12.13 16.56 -7.66
C VAL A 237 -13.01 15.67 -8.54
N SER A 238 -14.33 15.87 -8.48
CA SER A 238 -15.29 15.14 -9.29
C SER A 238 -15.44 15.75 -10.69
N PHE A 239 -15.31 14.91 -11.69
CA PHE A 239 -15.63 15.20 -13.09
C PHE A 239 -16.99 14.62 -13.51
N ALA A 240 -17.56 13.71 -12.74
CA ALA A 240 -18.87 13.13 -13.04
C ALA A 240 -19.96 14.18 -12.90
N ARG A 241 -20.78 14.34 -13.95
CA ARG A 241 -21.86 15.34 -13.99
C ARG A 241 -22.97 15.15 -12.95
N LYS A 242 -23.07 13.95 -12.34
CA LYS A 242 -24.21 13.56 -11.48
C LYS A 242 -23.84 13.15 -10.05
N VAL A 243 -22.57 13.20 -9.64
CA VAL A 243 -22.16 12.69 -8.31
C VAL A 243 -21.98 13.84 -7.34
N GLY A 244 -22.69 13.81 -6.22
CA GLY A 244 -22.50 14.73 -5.08
C GLY A 244 -21.48 14.15 -4.11
N GLY A 245 -20.70 15.01 -3.46
CA GLY A 245 -19.83 14.66 -2.33
C GLY A 245 -18.35 15.09 -2.44
N ALA A 246 -17.73 15.01 -3.60
CA ALA A 246 -16.45 15.66 -3.87
C ALA A 246 -16.67 17.04 -4.49
N GLU A 247 -15.69 17.96 -4.36
CA GLU A 247 -15.77 19.22 -5.07
C GLU A 247 -15.85 18.98 -6.58
N ASN A 248 -16.91 19.47 -7.20
CA ASN A 248 -17.17 19.26 -8.61
C ASN A 248 -16.38 20.28 -9.43
N PHE A 249 -15.62 19.82 -10.42
CA PHE A 249 -14.78 20.63 -11.30
C PHE A 249 -15.50 21.89 -11.82
N TYR A 250 -16.74 21.72 -12.30
CA TYR A 250 -17.50 22.80 -12.90
C TYR A 250 -17.96 23.89 -11.92
N ARG A 251 -17.82 23.66 -10.60
CA ARG A 251 -18.17 24.60 -9.51
C ARG A 251 -16.96 25.25 -8.86
N LEU A 252 -15.76 24.79 -9.19
CA LEU A 252 -14.53 25.35 -8.64
C LEU A 252 -14.28 26.77 -9.18
N ALA A 253 -13.54 27.57 -8.42
CA ALA A 253 -13.10 28.88 -8.89
C ALA A 253 -12.20 28.72 -10.13
N LYS A 254 -12.32 29.65 -11.08
CA LYS A 254 -11.59 29.61 -12.36
C LYS A 254 -10.08 29.36 -12.22
N PRO A 255 -9.34 30.00 -11.30
CA PRO A 255 -7.90 29.75 -11.17
C PRO A 255 -7.59 28.29 -10.78
N ILE A 256 -8.45 27.64 -9.99
CA ILE A 256 -8.30 26.23 -9.61
C ILE A 256 -8.61 25.35 -10.82
N GLN A 257 -9.69 25.65 -11.58
CA GLN A 257 -9.99 24.92 -12.83
C GLN A 257 -8.81 24.98 -13.79
N GLU A 258 -8.23 26.17 -14.02
CA GLU A 258 -7.08 26.38 -14.91
C GLU A 258 -5.87 25.59 -14.44
N SER A 259 -5.61 25.54 -13.13
CA SER A 259 -4.51 24.73 -12.56
C SER A 259 -4.73 23.23 -12.75
N ILE A 260 -5.98 22.76 -12.64
CA ILE A 260 -6.32 21.35 -12.87
C ILE A 260 -6.22 21.01 -14.38
N LEU A 261 -6.67 21.89 -15.26
CA LEU A 261 -6.51 21.71 -16.71
C LEU A 261 -5.04 21.61 -17.11
N LYS A 262 -4.21 22.46 -16.53
CA LYS A 262 -2.76 22.40 -16.74
C LYS A 262 -2.16 21.07 -16.26
N LEU A 263 -2.59 20.56 -15.10
CA LEU A 263 -2.16 19.24 -14.60
C LEU A 263 -2.56 18.11 -15.58
N ILE A 264 -3.78 18.16 -16.13
CA ILE A 264 -4.25 17.20 -17.12
C ILE A 264 -3.40 17.28 -18.40
N GLU A 265 -3.12 18.47 -18.89
CA GLU A 265 -2.27 18.72 -20.06
C GLU A 265 -0.84 18.22 -19.81
N GLU A 266 -0.24 18.55 -18.66
CA GLU A 266 1.11 18.14 -18.26
C GLU A 266 1.25 16.61 -18.04
N SER A 267 0.13 15.91 -17.83
CA SER A 267 0.16 14.43 -17.77
C SER A 267 0.59 13.79 -19.10
N GLY A 268 0.46 14.52 -20.22
CA GLY A 268 0.79 14.02 -21.55
C GLY A 268 -0.19 12.97 -22.11
N LEU A 269 -1.29 12.66 -21.39
CA LEU A 269 -2.23 11.60 -21.76
C LEU A 269 -3.28 12.05 -22.78
N GLY A 270 -3.42 13.38 -23.03
CA GLY A 270 -4.25 13.96 -24.06
C GLY A 270 -5.76 13.84 -23.85
N PHE A 271 -6.23 13.57 -22.62
CA PHE A 271 -7.66 13.47 -22.32
C PHE A 271 -8.35 14.82 -22.26
N THR A 272 -9.54 14.90 -22.84
CA THR A 272 -10.44 16.04 -22.72
C THR A 272 -11.27 15.99 -21.44
N ILE A 273 -11.87 17.14 -21.06
CA ILE A 273 -12.78 17.22 -19.90
C ILE A 273 -13.98 16.28 -20.09
N GLU A 274 -14.50 16.20 -21.33
CA GLU A 274 -15.62 15.33 -21.69
C GLU A 274 -15.27 13.86 -21.48
N GLU A 275 -14.08 13.43 -21.92
CA GLU A 275 -13.61 12.07 -21.69
C GLU A 275 -13.45 11.80 -20.19
N LEU A 276 -12.90 12.73 -19.41
CA LEU A 276 -12.80 12.58 -17.96
C LEU A 276 -14.18 12.54 -17.27
N ALA A 277 -15.20 13.19 -17.83
CA ALA A 277 -16.55 13.12 -17.30
C ALA A 277 -17.20 11.74 -17.52
N GLU A 278 -16.91 11.08 -18.64
CA GLU A 278 -17.63 9.89 -19.10
C GLU A 278 -16.83 8.58 -18.96
N ASN A 279 -15.49 8.65 -19.01
CA ASN A 279 -14.61 7.48 -19.05
C ASN A 279 -13.83 7.30 -17.75
N TYR A 280 -14.14 6.24 -17.00
CA TYR A 280 -13.44 5.93 -15.74
C TYR A 280 -11.97 5.55 -15.97
N ILE A 281 -11.62 4.89 -17.10
CA ILE A 281 -10.25 4.53 -17.41
C ILE A 281 -9.39 5.78 -17.63
N ALA A 282 -9.93 6.82 -18.27
CA ALA A 282 -9.22 8.08 -18.44
C ALA A 282 -8.88 8.72 -17.07
N ARG A 283 -9.82 8.69 -16.12
CA ARG A 283 -9.60 9.19 -14.75
C ARG A 283 -8.58 8.33 -13.99
N GLU A 284 -8.66 7.01 -14.12
CA GLU A 284 -7.70 6.09 -13.49
C GLU A 284 -6.28 6.33 -13.99
N LEU A 285 -6.11 6.53 -15.30
CA LEU A 285 -4.81 6.84 -15.91
C LEU A 285 -4.25 8.17 -15.41
N ILE A 286 -5.06 9.23 -15.33
CA ILE A 286 -4.67 10.53 -14.75
C ILE A 286 -4.25 10.34 -13.30
N ASN A 287 -5.00 9.56 -12.52
CA ASN A 287 -4.68 9.29 -11.11
C ASN A 287 -3.37 8.49 -10.96
N CYS A 288 -3.13 7.51 -11.84
CA CYS A 288 -1.87 6.77 -11.86
C CYS A 288 -0.70 7.70 -12.18
N GLN A 289 -0.82 8.55 -13.20
CA GLN A 289 0.21 9.53 -13.56
C GLN A 289 0.50 10.48 -12.40
N TYR A 290 -0.56 11.04 -11.79
CA TYR A 290 -0.42 11.93 -10.63
C TYR A 290 0.35 11.28 -9.47
N LEU A 291 0.04 10.04 -9.14
CA LEU A 291 0.73 9.31 -8.07
C LEU A 291 2.17 8.95 -8.44
N LEU A 292 2.45 8.62 -9.70
CA LEU A 292 3.81 8.37 -10.19
C LEU A 292 4.67 9.62 -10.07
N ASP A 293 4.15 10.77 -10.47
CA ASP A 293 4.87 12.04 -10.42
C ASP A 293 5.07 12.52 -8.98
N TRP A 294 4.05 12.32 -8.13
CA TRP A 294 4.19 12.55 -6.70
C TRP A 294 5.31 11.68 -6.10
N ALA A 295 5.32 10.38 -6.38
CA ALA A 295 6.32 9.46 -5.84
C ALA A 295 7.75 9.83 -6.28
N LYS A 296 7.94 10.27 -7.55
CA LYS A 296 9.23 10.77 -8.07
C LYS A 296 9.68 12.05 -7.36
N SER A 297 8.74 12.94 -7.05
CA SER A 297 9.02 14.23 -6.39
C SER A 297 9.06 14.14 -4.88
N TYR A 298 8.67 13.00 -4.31
CA TYR A 298 8.54 12.80 -2.86
C TYR A 298 9.82 13.11 -2.11
N LYS A 299 9.68 13.90 -1.05
CA LYS A 299 10.74 14.16 -0.07
C LYS A 299 10.14 14.09 1.34
N TYR A 300 10.59 13.11 2.12
CA TYR A 300 10.27 13.11 3.53
C TYR A 300 10.85 14.35 4.19
N THR A 301 9.99 15.12 4.84
CA THR A 301 10.37 16.31 5.62
C THR A 301 9.96 16.06 7.07
N PRO A 302 10.94 15.79 7.96
CA PRO A 302 10.63 15.62 9.38
C PRO A 302 9.81 16.82 9.89
N PRO A 303 8.75 16.59 10.67
CA PRO A 303 8.01 17.68 11.26
C PRO A 303 8.97 18.55 12.09
N LYS A 304 9.00 19.84 11.82
CA LYS A 304 9.76 20.78 12.63
C LYS A 304 9.18 20.71 14.05
N HIS A 305 9.96 20.25 15.02
CA HIS A 305 9.60 20.34 16.42
C HIS A 305 9.26 21.81 16.71
N LYS A 306 7.99 22.13 16.85
CA LYS A 306 7.62 23.35 17.54
C LYS A 306 8.16 23.15 18.95
N GLN A 307 9.29 23.78 19.27
CA GLN A 307 9.65 23.99 20.65
C GLN A 307 8.48 24.76 21.28
N ASN A 308 7.61 24.04 21.96
CA ASN A 308 6.70 24.68 22.89
C ASN A 308 7.60 25.27 23.98
N ARG A 309 8.00 26.53 23.78
CA ARG A 309 8.43 27.38 24.87
C ARG A 309 7.18 27.52 25.75
N LEU A 310 7.08 26.68 26.76
CA LEU A 310 6.26 26.92 27.92
C LEU A 310 6.89 28.16 28.59
N PHE A 311 6.20 29.28 28.46
CA PHE A 311 6.36 30.38 29.35
C PHE A 311 5.42 30.20 30.54
#